data_dab05343a0b82df30bc2ccd1a677a25d
#
_entry.id   dab05343a0b82df30bc2ccd1a677a25d
#
_cell.length_a   1.000
_cell.length_b   1.000
_cell.length_c   1.000
_cell.angle_alpha   90.00
_cell.angle_beta   90.00
_cell.angle_gamma   90.00
#
_symmetry.space_group_name_H-M   'P 1'
#
loop_
_entity.id
_entity.type
_entity.pdbx_description
1 polymer ?
#
loop_
_entity_poly.entity_id
_entity_poly.type
_entity_poly.pdbx_seq_one_letter_code
_entity_poly.pdbx_strand_id
1 'polypeptide(L)'
;IMKSFHILIVAIGILFPVASFACTSVIIPGWATPDGRPLLWKHRDTGTLDNRLEHFNGETYNFIGLVNSKEGPLGREVWIGSNTAGFSIMNTASYCLKDDDVPAADMDREGVLMYRALEICATLSDFEHFLDTLSRPMGVEANFGCIDAFGGAAYYETSNSGYVKRDVNEMKEGYCVVTNFSVTGRKEDWKGVERYCTAVDIFSEMNMNGGVFEKIDPEVIMN
;
A
#
# COMPACT_ATOMS: atom_id res chain seq x y z
N ILE A 1 -28.96 -5.86 -63.79
CA ILE A 1 -29.02 -4.89 -62.69
C ILE A 1 -28.67 -5.66 -61.42
N MET A 2 -27.38 -5.64 -61.03
CA MET A 2 -26.90 -6.22 -59.78
C MET A 2 -27.02 -5.18 -58.65
N LYS A 3 -27.84 -5.47 -57.62
CA LYS A 3 -27.92 -4.65 -56.43
C LYS A 3 -26.80 -5.08 -55.47
N SER A 4 -25.83 -4.16 -55.24
CA SER A 4 -24.78 -4.32 -54.20
C SER A 4 -25.42 -4.16 -52.84
N PHE A 5 -25.35 -5.21 -52.01
CA PHE A 5 -25.70 -5.17 -50.59
C PHE A 5 -24.45 -4.75 -49.80
N HIS A 6 -24.47 -3.58 -49.20
CA HIS A 6 -23.43 -3.15 -48.25
C HIS A 6 -23.82 -3.66 -46.88
N ILE A 7 -23.04 -4.61 -46.36
CA ILE A 7 -23.14 -5.08 -44.98
C ILE A 7 -22.35 -4.10 -44.11
N LEU A 8 -23.08 -3.32 -43.32
CA LEU A 8 -22.49 -2.46 -42.29
C LEU A 8 -22.19 -3.31 -41.06
N ILE A 9 -20.91 -3.68 -40.84
CA ILE A 9 -20.47 -4.35 -39.63
C ILE A 9 -20.29 -3.28 -38.56
N VAL A 10 -21.25 -3.18 -37.62
CA VAL A 10 -21.12 -2.38 -36.42
C VAL A 10 -20.31 -3.19 -35.43
N ALA A 11 -19.02 -2.87 -35.24
CA ALA A 11 -18.19 -3.42 -34.20
C ALA A 11 -18.64 -2.78 -32.88
N ILE A 12 -19.44 -3.51 -32.09
CA ILE A 12 -19.72 -3.16 -30.68
C ILE A 12 -18.47 -3.50 -29.90
N GLY A 13 -17.66 -2.48 -29.63
CA GLY A 13 -16.55 -2.58 -28.69
C GLY A 13 -17.14 -2.80 -27.29
N ILE A 14 -17.08 -4.03 -26.79
CA ILE A 14 -17.39 -4.33 -25.40
C ILE A 14 -16.23 -3.74 -24.57
N LEU A 15 -16.43 -2.55 -24.03
CA LEU A 15 -15.58 -2.01 -22.97
C LEU A 15 -15.78 -2.90 -21.74
N PHE A 16 -14.90 -3.89 -21.55
CA PHE A 16 -14.78 -4.53 -20.25
C PHE A 16 -14.22 -3.47 -19.30
N PRO A 17 -14.90 -3.19 -18.16
CA PRO A 17 -14.28 -2.40 -17.13
C PRO A 17 -13.05 -3.18 -16.63
N VAL A 18 -11.87 -2.67 -16.92
CA VAL A 18 -10.65 -3.16 -16.27
C VAL A 18 -10.84 -2.81 -14.81
N ALA A 19 -11.08 -3.81 -13.97
CA ALA A 19 -11.12 -3.62 -12.53
C ALA A 19 -9.73 -3.13 -12.10
N SER A 20 -9.60 -1.83 -11.95
CA SER A 20 -8.39 -1.21 -11.44
C SER A 20 -8.45 -1.33 -9.92
N PHE A 21 -7.68 -2.25 -9.34
CA PHE A 21 -7.48 -2.27 -7.89
C PHE A 21 -6.81 -0.97 -7.48
N ALA A 22 -7.48 -0.21 -6.61
CA ALA A 22 -7.14 1.18 -6.37
C ALA A 22 -7.03 1.47 -4.87
N CYS A 23 -5.85 1.28 -4.28
CA CYS A 23 -5.60 1.64 -2.88
C CYS A 23 -5.18 3.11 -2.75
N THR A 24 -5.51 3.71 -1.60
CA THR A 24 -4.97 4.98 -1.13
C THR A 24 -4.53 4.78 0.30
N SER A 25 -3.37 5.29 0.66
CA SER A 25 -2.84 5.17 2.01
C SER A 25 -2.10 6.42 2.42
N VAL A 26 -2.02 6.65 3.73
CA VAL A 26 -1.25 7.73 4.31
C VAL A 26 -0.53 7.26 5.57
N ILE A 27 0.68 7.78 5.77
CA ILE A 27 1.37 7.74 7.05
C ILE A 27 1.53 9.17 7.53
N ILE A 28 1.23 9.37 8.83
CA ILE A 28 1.44 10.63 9.54
C ILE A 28 2.45 10.33 10.64
N PRO A 29 3.60 11.04 10.70
CA PRO A 29 4.62 10.81 11.72
C PRO A 29 4.13 11.32 13.07
N GLY A 30 4.67 10.77 14.18
CA GLY A 30 4.22 11.10 15.52
C GLY A 30 4.32 12.58 15.87
N TRP A 31 5.31 13.29 15.34
CA TRP A 31 5.43 14.74 15.59
C TRP A 31 4.27 15.56 14.99
N ALA A 32 3.57 15.03 13.98
CA ALA A 32 2.42 15.66 13.33
C ALA A 32 1.06 15.20 13.89
N THR A 33 1.03 14.32 14.89
CA THR A 33 -0.18 13.86 15.58
C THR A 33 -0.32 14.50 16.96
N PRO A 34 -1.54 14.69 17.51
CA PRO A 34 -1.75 15.30 18.83
C PRO A 34 -1.09 14.53 19.98
N ASP A 35 -1.11 13.21 19.93
CA ASP A 35 -0.64 12.30 20.97
C ASP A 35 0.80 11.80 20.79
N GLY A 36 1.46 12.21 19.70
CA GLY A 36 2.86 11.86 19.42
C GLY A 36 3.05 10.46 18.85
N ARG A 37 1.99 9.71 18.56
CA ARG A 37 2.06 8.39 17.96
C ARG A 37 1.93 8.48 16.44
N PRO A 38 2.75 7.78 15.65
CA PRO A 38 2.55 7.74 14.21
C PRO A 38 1.22 7.06 13.87
N LEU A 39 0.60 7.50 12.79
CA LEU A 39 -0.66 6.96 12.28
C LEU A 39 -0.44 6.34 10.91
N LEU A 40 -1.07 5.20 10.69
CA LEU A 40 -1.12 4.49 9.43
C LEU A 40 -2.58 4.28 9.04
N TRP A 41 -2.97 4.81 7.87
CA TRP A 41 -4.33 4.71 7.35
C TRP A 41 -4.32 4.16 5.93
N LYS A 42 -5.31 3.31 5.61
CA LYS A 42 -5.47 2.72 4.28
C LYS A 42 -6.94 2.62 3.90
N HIS A 43 -7.27 3.12 2.72
CA HIS A 43 -8.46 2.73 1.97
C HIS A 43 -8.07 1.58 1.04
N ARG A 44 -8.60 0.38 1.32
CA ARG A 44 -8.37 -0.80 0.49
C ARG A 44 -9.46 -0.90 -0.56
N ASP A 45 -9.07 -0.87 -1.84
CA ASP A 45 -9.93 -1.15 -2.96
C ASP A 45 -9.47 -2.44 -3.64
N THR A 46 -10.37 -3.42 -3.70
CA THR A 46 -10.05 -4.79 -4.17
C THR A 46 -11.31 -5.44 -4.73
N GLY A 47 -11.12 -6.37 -5.68
CA GLY A 47 -12.22 -7.21 -6.17
C GLY A 47 -12.78 -8.20 -5.15
N THR A 48 -12.09 -8.41 -4.01
CA THR A 48 -12.54 -9.29 -2.93
C THR A 48 -13.20 -8.46 -1.84
N LEU A 49 -14.54 -8.42 -1.84
CA LEU A 49 -15.33 -7.63 -0.87
C LEU A 49 -15.52 -8.36 0.46
N ASP A 50 -15.37 -9.69 0.48
CA ASP A 50 -15.51 -10.51 1.67
C ASP A 50 -14.19 -10.55 2.45
N ASN A 51 -14.10 -9.71 3.48
CA ASN A 51 -12.93 -9.50 4.31
C ASN A 51 -13.27 -9.67 5.78
N ARG A 52 -12.28 -10.07 6.59
CA ARG A 52 -12.41 -10.13 8.05
C ARG A 52 -11.13 -9.69 8.75
N LEU A 53 -11.27 -9.26 9.99
CA LEU A 53 -10.15 -9.16 10.91
C LEU A 53 -9.88 -10.54 11.52
N GLU A 54 -8.61 -10.91 11.60
CA GLU A 54 -8.20 -12.19 12.18
C GLU A 54 -7.04 -11.97 13.14
N HIS A 55 -7.07 -12.70 14.27
CA HIS A 55 -5.98 -12.76 15.23
C HIS A 55 -5.10 -13.97 14.93
N PHE A 56 -3.80 -13.75 14.91
CA PHE A 56 -2.78 -14.77 14.65
C PHE A 56 -1.84 -14.91 15.83
N ASN A 57 -1.53 -16.16 16.15
CA ASN A 57 -0.40 -16.49 17.02
C ASN A 57 0.82 -16.64 16.11
N GLY A 58 1.64 -15.60 16.07
CA GLY A 58 2.84 -15.59 15.24
C GLY A 58 4.02 -16.29 15.94
N GLU A 59 5.11 -16.43 15.20
CA GLU A 59 6.33 -17.10 15.70
C GLU A 59 6.97 -16.35 16.88
N THR A 60 7.09 -15.02 16.76
CA THR A 60 7.66 -14.15 17.79
C THR A 60 6.61 -13.23 18.39
N TYR A 61 5.78 -12.64 17.55
CA TYR A 61 4.75 -11.69 17.94
C TYR A 61 3.37 -12.15 17.49
N ASN A 62 2.39 -12.08 18.38
CA ASN A 62 0.99 -12.20 17.99
C ASN A 62 0.56 -10.94 17.25
N PHE A 63 -0.38 -11.06 16.34
CA PHE A 63 -0.84 -9.91 15.57
C PHE A 63 -2.30 -10.03 15.16
N ILE A 64 -2.88 -8.89 14.78
CA ILE A 64 -4.19 -8.79 14.14
C ILE A 64 -3.99 -8.29 12.71
N GLY A 65 -4.73 -8.85 11.75
CA GLY A 65 -4.65 -8.46 10.37
C GLY A 65 -5.99 -8.50 9.63
N LEU A 66 -6.14 -7.63 8.65
CA LEU A 66 -7.22 -7.71 7.67
C LEU A 66 -6.84 -8.72 6.60
N VAL A 67 -7.70 -9.73 6.42
CA VAL A 67 -7.51 -10.83 5.46
C VAL A 67 -8.72 -10.96 4.55
N ASN A 68 -8.55 -11.62 3.40
CA ASN A 68 -9.67 -12.12 2.63
C ASN A 68 -10.33 -13.28 3.41
N SER A 69 -11.67 -13.37 3.40
CA SER A 69 -12.39 -14.43 4.12
C SER A 69 -12.09 -15.83 3.57
N LYS A 70 -11.68 -15.91 2.30
CA LYS A 70 -11.16 -17.12 1.68
C LYS A 70 -9.66 -16.97 1.45
N GLU A 71 -8.88 -17.93 1.88
CA GLU A 71 -7.44 -17.97 1.59
C GLU A 71 -7.18 -17.99 0.09
N GLY A 72 -6.19 -17.21 -0.33
CA GLY A 72 -5.67 -17.24 -1.69
C GLY A 72 -4.77 -18.46 -1.95
N PRO A 73 -4.30 -18.63 -3.19
CA PRO A 73 -3.44 -19.77 -3.57
C PRO A 73 -2.08 -19.75 -2.88
N LEU A 74 -1.63 -18.61 -2.40
CA LEU A 74 -0.36 -18.45 -1.70
C LEU A 74 -0.46 -18.70 -0.18
N GLY A 75 -1.67 -19.03 0.33
CA GLY A 75 -1.92 -19.29 1.73
C GLY A 75 -2.31 -18.05 2.52
N ARG A 76 -1.70 -17.84 3.69
CA ARG A 76 -2.05 -16.75 4.60
C ARG A 76 -1.50 -15.42 4.12
N GLU A 77 -2.41 -14.49 3.85
CA GLU A 77 -2.12 -13.14 3.35
C GLU A 77 -2.76 -12.10 4.25
N VAL A 78 -2.02 -11.04 4.58
CA VAL A 78 -2.52 -9.89 5.33
C VAL A 78 -2.38 -8.64 4.49
N TRP A 79 -3.38 -7.75 4.54
CA TRP A 79 -3.43 -6.53 3.73
C TRP A 79 -3.25 -5.22 4.52
N ILE A 80 -3.39 -5.29 5.82
CA ILE A 80 -3.00 -4.32 6.84
C ILE A 80 -3.03 -5.05 8.18
N GLY A 81 -2.08 -4.78 9.05
CA GLY A 81 -2.04 -5.43 10.36
C GLY A 81 -1.11 -4.73 11.35
N SER A 82 -1.25 -5.13 12.61
CA SER A 82 -0.42 -4.65 13.73
C SER A 82 -0.11 -5.80 14.68
N ASN A 83 1.10 -5.85 15.19
CA ASN A 83 1.54 -6.88 16.12
C ASN A 83 1.72 -6.38 17.56
N THR A 84 1.95 -7.31 18.47
CA THR A 84 2.10 -7.02 19.91
C THR A 84 3.37 -6.26 20.27
N ALA A 85 4.36 -6.15 19.37
CA ALA A 85 5.52 -5.28 19.54
C ALA A 85 5.22 -3.82 19.17
N GLY A 86 4.06 -3.54 18.53
CA GLY A 86 3.67 -2.23 18.04
C GLY A 86 4.18 -1.91 16.63
N PHE A 87 4.68 -2.91 15.89
CA PHE A 87 4.94 -2.79 14.46
C PHE A 87 3.65 -2.96 13.68
N SER A 88 3.39 -2.05 12.74
CA SER A 88 2.24 -2.11 11.86
C SER A 88 2.67 -1.93 10.41
N ILE A 89 2.00 -2.64 9.51
CA ILE A 89 2.30 -2.63 8.07
C ILE A 89 1.05 -2.66 7.23
N MET A 90 1.09 -1.98 6.10
CA MET A 90 0.11 -2.02 5.01
C MET A 90 0.81 -1.99 3.67
N ASN A 91 0.08 -2.27 2.58
CA ASN A 91 0.60 -2.08 1.22
C ASN A 91 -0.33 -1.28 0.32
N THR A 92 0.23 -0.76 -0.77
CA THR A 92 -0.47 -0.44 -2.00
C THR A 92 0.27 -1.11 -3.16
N ALA A 93 -0.44 -1.75 -4.09
CA ALA A 93 0.21 -2.27 -5.29
C ALA A 93 0.85 -1.12 -6.08
N SER A 94 2.04 -1.36 -6.64
CA SER A 94 2.72 -0.43 -7.52
C SER A 94 2.85 -1.04 -8.91
N TYR A 95 2.42 -0.32 -9.94
CA TYR A 95 2.44 -0.82 -11.32
C TYR A 95 3.61 -0.28 -12.14
N CYS A 96 4.48 0.50 -11.54
CA CYS A 96 5.55 1.23 -12.22
C CYS A 96 6.97 0.79 -11.82
N LEU A 97 7.10 -0.23 -10.97
CA LEU A 97 8.38 -0.78 -10.51
C LEU A 97 8.82 -2.02 -11.29
N LYS A 98 8.01 -2.46 -12.26
CA LYS A 98 8.30 -3.65 -13.05
C LYS A 98 9.53 -3.42 -13.91
N ASP A 99 10.60 -4.14 -13.63
CA ASP A 99 11.89 -4.08 -14.32
C ASP A 99 12.41 -5.47 -14.74
N ASP A 100 11.75 -6.54 -14.32
CA ASP A 100 12.19 -7.92 -14.50
C ASP A 100 11.16 -8.80 -15.19
N ASP A 101 11.63 -9.80 -15.97
CA ASP A 101 10.81 -10.85 -16.55
C ASP A 101 10.55 -11.96 -15.51
N VAL A 102 9.90 -11.61 -14.39
CA VAL A 102 9.51 -12.58 -13.37
C VAL A 102 8.21 -13.26 -13.79
N PRO A 103 8.13 -14.60 -13.76
CA PRO A 103 6.91 -15.30 -14.06
C PRO A 103 5.75 -14.86 -13.15
N ALA A 104 4.56 -14.69 -13.71
CA ALA A 104 3.37 -14.26 -12.94
C ALA A 104 3.06 -15.20 -11.75
N ALA A 105 3.41 -16.50 -11.86
CA ALA A 105 3.23 -17.45 -10.76
C ALA A 105 4.13 -17.19 -9.54
N ASP A 106 5.18 -16.38 -9.71
CA ASP A 106 6.14 -16.03 -8.65
C ASP A 106 5.90 -14.63 -8.10
N MET A 107 4.86 -13.94 -8.58
CA MET A 107 4.45 -12.59 -8.17
C MET A 107 3.31 -12.62 -7.13
N ASP A 108 2.84 -11.44 -6.76
CA ASP A 108 1.69 -11.21 -5.85
C ASP A 108 1.93 -11.75 -4.43
N ARG A 109 3.17 -11.69 -3.94
CA ARG A 109 3.56 -12.18 -2.59
C ARG A 109 3.45 -11.13 -1.49
N GLU A 110 2.90 -9.96 -1.76
CA GLU A 110 2.81 -8.85 -0.81
C GLU A 110 2.12 -9.25 0.49
N GLY A 111 0.98 -9.93 0.39
CA GLY A 111 0.21 -10.37 1.56
C GLY A 111 0.95 -11.38 2.44
N VAL A 112 1.68 -12.32 1.82
CA VAL A 112 2.52 -13.31 2.50
C VAL A 112 3.72 -12.65 3.18
N LEU A 113 4.35 -11.68 2.49
CA LEU A 113 5.46 -10.90 3.05
C LEU A 113 5.01 -10.11 4.28
N MET A 114 3.85 -9.45 4.20
CA MET A 114 3.29 -8.70 5.33
C MET A 114 2.91 -9.61 6.50
N TYR A 115 2.35 -10.80 6.22
CA TYR A 115 2.09 -11.80 7.25
C TYR A 115 3.38 -12.14 8.00
N ARG A 116 4.45 -12.46 7.27
CA ARG A 116 5.73 -12.82 7.86
C ARG A 116 6.39 -11.67 8.62
N ALA A 117 6.32 -10.45 8.07
CA ALA A 117 6.82 -9.26 8.76
C ALA A 117 6.13 -9.03 10.11
N LEU A 118 4.80 -9.22 10.18
CA LEU A 118 4.04 -9.10 11.42
C LEU A 118 4.42 -10.17 12.47
N GLU A 119 4.86 -11.33 12.03
CA GLU A 119 5.31 -12.39 12.95
C GLU A 119 6.64 -12.06 13.64
N ILE A 120 7.56 -11.31 12.99
CA ILE A 120 8.96 -11.26 13.42
C ILE A 120 9.53 -9.86 13.61
N CYS A 121 8.94 -8.81 13.02
CA CYS A 121 9.46 -7.44 13.10
C CYS A 121 8.85 -6.68 14.29
N ALA A 122 9.67 -5.93 15.01
CA ALA A 122 9.26 -4.97 16.03
C ALA A 122 9.50 -3.52 15.61
N THR A 123 10.45 -3.31 14.70
CA THR A 123 10.92 -1.98 14.27
C THR A 123 11.03 -1.90 12.75
N LEU A 124 11.15 -0.67 12.23
CA LEU A 124 11.49 -0.46 10.81
C LEU A 124 12.83 -1.12 10.45
N SER A 125 13.80 -1.10 11.36
CA SER A 125 15.11 -1.75 11.14
C SER A 125 14.99 -3.28 11.01
N ASP A 126 14.10 -3.91 11.79
CA ASP A 126 13.83 -5.34 11.63
C ASP A 126 13.21 -5.64 10.27
N PHE A 127 12.30 -4.76 9.80
CA PHE A 127 11.70 -4.91 8.49
C PHE A 127 12.70 -4.73 7.34
N GLU A 128 13.60 -3.77 7.45
CA GLU A 128 14.71 -3.59 6.49
C GLU A 128 15.61 -4.84 6.45
N HIS A 129 16.00 -5.34 7.61
CA HIS A 129 16.77 -6.59 7.70
C HIS A 129 16.01 -7.78 7.10
N PHE A 130 14.71 -7.89 7.37
CA PHE A 130 13.88 -8.92 6.77
C PHE A 130 13.88 -8.82 5.25
N LEU A 131 13.65 -7.63 4.67
CA LEU A 131 13.70 -7.41 3.22
C LEU A 131 15.06 -7.78 2.61
N ASP A 132 16.15 -7.48 3.33
CA ASP A 132 17.52 -7.77 2.87
C ASP A 132 17.82 -9.28 2.83
N THR A 133 17.17 -10.07 3.69
CA THR A 133 17.33 -11.53 3.76
C THR A 133 16.50 -12.30 2.75
N LEU A 134 15.52 -11.67 2.10
CA LEU A 134 14.68 -12.33 1.11
C LEU A 134 15.46 -12.70 -0.15
N SER A 135 15.15 -13.88 -0.69
CA SER A 135 15.67 -14.29 -2.00
C SER A 135 15.19 -13.35 -3.10
N ARG A 136 15.99 -13.21 -4.14
CA ARG A 136 15.62 -12.47 -5.35
C ARG A 136 15.27 -13.46 -6.47
N PRO A 137 14.22 -13.19 -7.29
CA PRO A 137 13.28 -12.08 -7.17
C PRO A 137 12.38 -12.21 -5.93
N MET A 138 11.99 -11.07 -5.32
CA MET A 138 11.12 -11.08 -4.13
C MET A 138 9.67 -11.45 -4.41
N GLY A 139 9.23 -11.34 -5.64
CA GLY A 139 7.86 -11.61 -6.07
C GLY A 139 6.87 -10.52 -5.68
N VAL A 140 7.34 -9.27 -5.50
CA VAL A 140 6.52 -8.14 -5.08
C VAL A 140 6.80 -6.89 -5.92
N GLU A 141 5.76 -6.10 -6.15
CA GLU A 141 5.83 -4.74 -6.70
C GLU A 141 4.83 -3.88 -5.92
N ALA A 142 5.29 -3.31 -4.80
CA ALA A 142 4.40 -2.62 -3.88
C ALA A 142 5.09 -1.50 -3.10
N ASN A 143 4.27 -0.58 -2.62
CA ASN A 143 4.69 0.33 -1.55
C ASN A 143 4.23 -0.26 -0.23
N PHE A 144 5.14 -0.64 0.65
CA PHE A 144 4.83 -1.02 2.02
C PHE A 144 4.93 0.21 2.93
N GLY A 145 3.83 0.54 3.60
CA GLY A 145 3.80 1.56 4.64
C GLY A 145 3.96 0.92 6.00
N CYS A 146 4.96 1.36 6.78
CA CYS A 146 5.27 0.80 8.09
C CYS A 146 5.39 1.88 9.15
N ILE A 147 4.90 1.58 10.36
CA ILE A 147 5.13 2.36 11.57
C ILE A 147 5.52 1.43 12.71
N ASP A 148 6.20 1.96 13.73
CA ASP A 148 6.56 1.21 14.92
C ASP A 148 6.35 1.99 16.23
N ALA A 149 6.40 1.28 17.36
CA ALA A 149 6.20 1.84 18.70
C ALA A 149 7.28 2.84 19.12
N PHE A 150 8.39 2.91 18.40
CA PHE A 150 9.52 3.81 18.69
C PHE A 150 9.46 5.11 17.88
N GLY A 151 8.36 5.33 17.17
CA GLY A 151 8.13 6.52 16.33
C GLY A 151 8.61 6.37 14.89
N GLY A 152 9.05 5.19 14.49
CA GLY A 152 9.37 4.89 13.10
C GLY A 152 8.15 5.06 12.20
N ALA A 153 8.34 5.72 11.04
CA ALA A 153 7.29 5.99 10.06
C ALA A 153 7.91 6.06 8.66
N ALA A 154 7.67 5.07 7.81
CA ALA A 154 8.29 5.04 6.48
C ALA A 154 7.44 4.28 5.45
N TYR A 155 7.63 4.64 4.16
CA TYR A 155 7.26 3.80 3.03
C TYR A 155 8.50 3.15 2.42
N TYR A 156 8.30 1.93 1.94
CA TYR A 156 9.28 1.14 1.20
C TYR A 156 8.73 0.87 -0.20
N GLU A 157 9.26 1.54 -1.20
CA GLU A 157 8.97 1.30 -2.62
C GLU A 157 9.75 0.05 -3.03
N THR A 158 9.07 -1.10 -3.12
CA THR A 158 9.70 -2.43 -3.20
C THR A 158 9.44 -3.06 -4.55
N SER A 159 10.52 -3.44 -5.24
CA SER A 159 10.52 -4.21 -6.48
C SER A 159 11.05 -5.63 -6.27
N ASN A 160 11.14 -6.41 -7.35
CA ASN A 160 11.74 -7.75 -7.29
C ASN A 160 13.22 -7.77 -6.92
N SER A 161 13.95 -6.68 -7.20
CA SER A 161 15.38 -6.59 -7.02
C SER A 161 15.82 -5.88 -5.73
N GLY A 162 14.96 -5.05 -5.14
CA GLY A 162 15.31 -4.27 -3.95
C GLY A 162 14.19 -3.34 -3.50
N TYR A 163 14.54 -2.40 -2.64
CA TYR A 163 13.59 -1.40 -2.14
C TYR A 163 14.26 -0.03 -1.99
N VAL A 164 13.43 1.02 -1.98
CA VAL A 164 13.84 2.38 -1.62
C VAL A 164 12.99 2.85 -0.44
N LYS A 165 13.64 3.22 0.66
CA LYS A 165 12.99 3.79 1.84
C LYS A 165 12.68 5.27 1.64
N ARG A 166 11.49 5.67 2.03
CA ARG A 166 11.06 7.07 2.16
C ARG A 166 10.68 7.31 3.62
N ASP A 167 11.55 7.95 4.39
CA ASP A 167 11.31 8.27 5.79
C ASP A 167 10.28 9.41 5.90
N VAL A 168 9.15 9.14 6.53
CA VAL A 168 8.05 10.10 6.67
C VAL A 168 8.35 11.10 7.79
N ASN A 169 9.22 10.77 8.75
CA ASN A 169 9.63 11.71 9.79
C ASN A 169 10.43 12.90 9.24
N GLU A 170 11.06 12.75 8.08
CA GLU A 170 11.83 13.81 7.41
C GLU A 170 10.96 14.71 6.51
N MET A 171 9.69 14.36 6.29
CA MET A 171 8.77 15.11 5.41
C MET A 171 8.18 16.31 6.15
N LYS A 172 8.43 17.51 5.62
CA LYS A 172 7.99 18.79 6.23
C LYS A 172 6.48 18.96 6.25
N GLU A 173 5.79 18.28 5.35
CA GLU A 173 4.34 18.28 5.21
C GLU A 173 3.63 17.63 6.40
N GLY A 174 4.31 16.79 7.18
CA GLY A 174 3.73 16.06 8.30
C GLY A 174 2.83 14.89 7.89
N TYR A 175 2.89 14.47 6.63
CA TYR A 175 2.23 13.28 6.11
C TYR A 175 2.89 12.79 4.81
N CYS A 176 2.64 11.54 4.46
CA CYS A 176 2.99 10.98 3.16
C CYS A 176 1.82 10.18 2.60
N VAL A 177 1.22 10.67 1.53
CA VAL A 177 0.21 9.94 0.76
C VAL A 177 0.89 9.03 -0.25
N VAL A 178 0.36 7.82 -0.42
CA VAL A 178 0.77 6.86 -1.45
C VAL A 178 -0.46 6.19 -2.06
N THR A 179 -0.47 6.06 -3.38
CA THR A 179 -1.51 5.33 -4.13
C THR A 179 -0.89 4.13 -4.87
N ASN A 180 -1.19 3.96 -6.16
CA ASN A 180 -0.72 2.80 -6.92
C ASN A 180 0.45 3.15 -7.87
N PHE A 181 1.35 4.00 -7.41
CA PHE A 181 2.63 4.25 -8.04
C PHE A 181 3.72 4.46 -6.99
N SER A 182 4.95 4.21 -7.38
CA SER A 182 6.16 4.53 -6.63
C SER A 182 6.87 5.71 -7.28
N VAL A 183 7.39 6.63 -6.48
CA VAL A 183 8.06 7.84 -7.00
C VAL A 183 9.33 7.49 -7.78
N THR A 184 9.98 6.39 -7.39
CA THR A 184 11.18 5.86 -8.08
C THR A 184 10.86 5.05 -9.33
N GLY A 185 9.56 4.73 -9.56
CA GLY A 185 9.13 3.96 -10.72
C GLY A 185 8.94 4.79 -11.99
N ARG A 186 8.63 4.10 -13.09
CA ARG A 186 8.41 4.73 -14.40
C ARG A 186 7.14 5.60 -14.38
N LYS A 187 7.27 6.89 -14.70
CA LYS A 187 6.17 7.87 -14.64
C LYS A 187 5.03 7.56 -15.61
N GLU A 188 5.33 7.00 -16.76
CA GLU A 188 4.35 6.57 -17.77
C GLU A 188 3.40 5.48 -17.28
N ASP A 189 3.82 4.70 -16.26
CA ASP A 189 3.05 3.62 -15.67
C ASP A 189 2.37 4.00 -14.34
N TRP A 190 2.43 5.28 -13.93
CA TRP A 190 1.81 5.73 -12.70
C TRP A 190 0.28 5.58 -12.75
N LYS A 191 -0.27 4.92 -11.73
CA LYS A 191 -1.71 4.74 -11.53
C LYS A 191 -2.19 5.45 -10.26
N GLY A 192 -3.42 5.97 -10.30
CA GLY A 192 -4.01 6.62 -9.13
C GLY A 192 -3.47 8.01 -8.82
N VAL A 193 -2.89 8.71 -9.81
CA VAL A 193 -2.37 10.08 -9.64
C VAL A 193 -3.48 11.05 -9.23
N GLU A 194 -4.69 10.95 -9.81
CA GLU A 194 -5.83 11.80 -9.44
C GLU A 194 -6.21 11.62 -7.96
N ARG A 195 -6.27 10.36 -7.48
CA ARG A 195 -6.54 10.05 -6.06
C ARG A 195 -5.42 10.55 -5.15
N TYR A 196 -4.17 10.45 -5.61
CA TYR A 196 -3.03 11.01 -4.91
C TYR A 196 -3.17 12.53 -4.75
N CYS A 197 -3.46 13.27 -5.83
CA CYS A 197 -3.65 14.72 -5.77
C CYS A 197 -4.80 15.09 -4.84
N THR A 198 -5.96 14.45 -4.97
CA THR A 198 -7.11 14.69 -4.10
C THR A 198 -6.78 14.46 -2.61
N ALA A 199 -6.09 13.36 -2.30
CA ALA A 199 -5.70 13.07 -0.92
C ALA A 199 -4.68 14.09 -0.40
N VAL A 200 -3.70 14.49 -1.20
CA VAL A 200 -2.73 15.53 -0.84
C VAL A 200 -3.43 16.86 -0.56
N ASP A 201 -4.39 17.26 -1.40
CA ASP A 201 -5.16 18.49 -1.18
C ASP A 201 -5.91 18.44 0.16
N ILE A 202 -6.62 17.32 0.46
CA ILE A 202 -7.34 17.12 1.72
C ILE A 202 -6.39 17.22 2.93
N PHE A 203 -5.27 16.48 2.91
CA PHE A 203 -4.32 16.49 4.02
C PHE A 203 -3.60 17.83 4.16
N SER A 204 -3.36 18.53 3.06
CA SER A 204 -2.80 19.88 3.09
C SER A 204 -3.76 20.88 3.74
N GLU A 205 -5.06 20.80 3.45
CA GLU A 205 -6.08 21.63 4.10
C GLU A 205 -6.22 21.33 5.59
N MET A 206 -6.19 20.04 5.98
CA MET A 206 -6.24 19.61 7.39
C MET A 206 -5.02 20.07 8.20
N ASN A 207 -3.87 20.15 7.55
CA ASN A 207 -2.58 20.40 8.20
C ASN A 207 -2.17 21.88 8.21
N MET A 208 -2.84 22.73 7.41
CA MET A 208 -2.48 24.14 7.22
C MET A 208 -3.69 25.05 7.39
N ASN A 209 -3.98 25.42 8.63
CA ASN A 209 -5.04 26.38 8.93
C ASN A 209 -4.47 27.81 8.87
N GLY A 210 -4.86 28.57 7.84
CA GLY A 210 -4.41 29.96 7.67
C GLY A 210 -2.90 30.14 7.54
N GLY A 211 -2.16 29.12 7.09
CA GLY A 211 -0.70 29.15 6.95
C GLY A 211 0.06 28.73 8.21
N VAL A 212 -0.63 28.27 9.24
CA VAL A 212 -0.04 27.69 10.45
C VAL A 212 -0.19 26.19 10.43
N PHE A 213 0.89 25.46 10.74
CA PHE A 213 0.87 24.01 10.84
C PHE A 213 -0.02 23.57 12.02
N GLU A 214 -1.02 22.73 11.73
CA GLU A 214 -1.84 22.06 12.73
C GLU A 214 -1.58 20.57 12.74
N LYS A 215 -1.63 19.97 13.94
CA LYS A 215 -1.50 18.53 14.09
C LYS A 215 -2.74 17.82 13.56
N ILE A 216 -2.53 16.75 12.82
CA ILE A 216 -3.60 15.96 12.22
C ILE A 216 -4.22 15.04 13.27
N ASP A 217 -5.49 15.28 13.59
CA ASP A 217 -6.24 14.44 14.52
C ASP A 217 -6.78 13.19 13.79
N PRO A 218 -6.49 11.97 14.29
CA PRO A 218 -7.02 10.74 13.73
C PRO A 218 -8.55 10.71 13.60
N GLU A 219 -9.30 11.34 14.53
CA GLU A 219 -10.76 11.38 14.50
C GLU A 219 -11.29 12.16 13.27
N VAL A 220 -10.57 13.15 12.80
CA VAL A 220 -10.95 13.94 11.60
C VAL A 220 -10.81 13.12 10.32
N ILE A 221 -9.84 12.19 10.26
CA ILE A 221 -9.63 11.33 9.10
C ILE A 221 -10.75 10.28 8.96
N MET A 222 -11.39 9.91 10.09
CA MET A 222 -12.39 8.85 10.15
C MET A 222 -13.82 9.34 9.86
N ASN A 223 -14.06 10.65 9.85
CA ASN A 223 -15.35 11.29 9.58
C ASN A 223 -15.44 11.87 8.17
#